data_9ea63afefb753419c99e41762c4a3a92
#
_entry.id   9ea63afefb753419c99e41762c4a3a92
#
_cell.length_a   1.000
_cell.length_b   1.000
_cell.length_c   1.000
_cell.angle_alpha   90.00
_cell.angle_beta   90.00
_cell.angle_gamma   90.00
#
_symmetry.space_group_name_H-M   'P 1'
#
loop_
_entity.id
_entity.type
_entity.pdbx_description
1 polymer ?
#
loop_
_entity_poly.entity_id
_entity_poly.type
_entity_poly.pdbx_seq_one_letter_code
_entity_poly.pdbx_strand_id
1 'polypeptide(L)'
;IPLRLVGSEMCIRDSKQAIQWMVADSEMELRAARLLTYQAAWNGDRGQDIKVDASMAKVYATEVATRVLDRSMQILGGMGMTHELPLERWYREMRIRRVGEGPSEVQRMVIARDLLSGKR
;
A
#
# COMPACT_ATOMS: atom_id res chain seq x y z
N ILE A 1 -3.33 -9.82 -6.31
CA ILE A 1 -4.68 -10.16 -6.82
C ILE A 1 -4.47 -10.68 -8.23
N PRO A 2 -4.83 -11.94 -8.53
CA PRO A 2 -4.69 -12.41 -9.90
C PRO A 2 -5.70 -11.67 -10.78
N LEU A 3 -5.21 -10.85 -11.69
CA LEU A 3 -5.96 -10.14 -12.73
C LEU A 3 -6.71 -11.08 -13.70
N ARG A 4 -6.67 -12.39 -13.46
CA ARG A 4 -7.24 -13.43 -14.34
C ARG A 4 -8.71 -13.77 -14.12
N LEU A 5 -9.44 -13.07 -13.26
CA LEU A 5 -10.76 -13.50 -12.81
C LEU A 5 -11.96 -12.79 -13.43
N VAL A 6 -11.77 -12.01 -14.47
CA VAL A 6 -12.93 -11.39 -15.12
C VAL A 6 -12.86 -11.61 -16.63
N GLY A 7 -13.96 -12.06 -17.21
CA GLY A 7 -14.07 -12.45 -18.60
C GLY A 7 -13.77 -11.34 -19.62
N SER A 8 -14.22 -11.50 -20.85
CA SER A 8 -13.89 -10.68 -22.03
C SER A 8 -13.94 -9.15 -21.84
N GLU A 9 -14.71 -8.64 -20.88
CA GLU A 9 -14.78 -7.22 -20.56
C GLU A 9 -13.51 -6.70 -19.90
N MET A 10 -12.77 -7.54 -19.18
CA MET A 10 -11.51 -7.14 -18.55
C MET A 10 -10.40 -7.00 -19.57
N CYS A 11 -10.37 -7.86 -20.60
CA CYS A 11 -9.44 -7.72 -21.71
C CYS A 11 -9.60 -6.38 -22.45
N ILE A 12 -10.83 -5.86 -22.55
CA ILE A 12 -11.10 -4.56 -23.17
C ILE A 12 -10.61 -3.42 -22.27
N ARG A 13 -10.78 -3.51 -20.95
CA ARG A 13 -10.29 -2.51 -20.01
C ARG A 13 -8.76 -2.48 -19.96
N ASP A 14 -8.13 -3.64 -19.93
CA ASP A 14 -6.67 -3.79 -19.87
C ASP A 14 -5.97 -3.20 -21.11
N SER A 15 -6.66 -3.11 -22.24
CA SER A 15 -6.14 -2.49 -23.46
C SER A 15 -6.08 -0.96 -23.38
N LYS A 16 -6.77 -0.34 -22.40
CA LYS A 16 -6.78 1.11 -22.25
C LYS A 16 -5.53 1.59 -21.53
N GLN A 17 -4.79 2.49 -22.14
CA GLN A 17 -3.52 3.00 -21.62
C GLN A 17 -3.63 3.56 -20.19
N ALA A 18 -4.69 4.29 -19.86
CA ALA A 18 -4.91 4.81 -18.52
C ALA A 18 -5.02 3.71 -17.45
N ILE A 19 -5.65 2.59 -17.78
CA ILE A 19 -5.76 1.42 -16.88
C ILE A 19 -4.40 0.74 -16.74
N GLN A 20 -3.65 0.59 -17.81
CA GLN A 20 -2.29 0.03 -17.78
C GLN A 20 -1.36 0.83 -16.86
N TRP A 21 -1.45 2.16 -16.89
CA TRP A 21 -0.69 3.03 -16.00
C TRP A 21 -1.08 2.82 -14.52
N MET A 22 -2.38 2.74 -14.22
CA MET A 22 -2.84 2.46 -12.85
C MET A 22 -2.33 1.12 -12.33
N VAL A 23 -2.28 0.10 -13.17
CA VAL A 23 -1.73 -1.23 -12.82
C VAL A 23 -0.23 -1.16 -12.61
N ALA A 24 0.51 -0.50 -13.50
CA ALA A 24 1.95 -0.34 -13.40
C ALA A 24 2.36 0.42 -12.13
N ASP A 25 1.71 1.55 -11.85
CA ASP A 25 1.95 2.34 -10.64
C ASP A 25 1.66 1.53 -9.38
N SER A 26 0.57 0.76 -9.39
CA SER A 26 0.21 -0.09 -8.26
C SER A 26 1.24 -1.18 -8.01
N GLU A 27 1.76 -1.83 -9.05
CA GLU A 27 2.81 -2.84 -8.92
C GLU A 27 4.12 -2.23 -8.38
N MET A 28 4.55 -1.09 -8.90
CA MET A 28 5.75 -0.41 -8.42
C MET A 28 5.64 -0.03 -6.95
N GLU A 29 4.53 0.56 -6.55
CA GLU A 29 4.30 0.97 -5.16
C GLU A 29 4.20 -0.23 -4.21
N LEU A 30 3.50 -1.31 -4.60
CA LEU A 30 3.40 -2.54 -3.81
C LEU A 30 4.76 -3.21 -3.64
N ARG A 31 5.56 -3.23 -4.69
CA ARG A 31 6.91 -3.81 -4.63
C ARG A 31 7.82 -3.01 -3.70
N ALA A 32 7.77 -1.69 -3.77
CA ALA A 32 8.51 -0.82 -2.85
C ALA A 32 8.05 -1.01 -1.38
N ALA A 33 6.74 -1.11 -1.14
CA ALA A 33 6.20 -1.37 0.20
C ALA A 33 6.68 -2.72 0.78
N ARG A 34 6.71 -3.77 -0.04
CA ARG A 34 7.25 -5.08 0.36
C ARG A 34 8.72 -5.01 0.72
N LEU A 35 9.52 -4.32 -0.10
CA LEU A 35 10.97 -4.18 0.16
C LEU A 35 11.24 -3.46 1.47
N LEU A 36 10.54 -2.36 1.77
CA LEU A 36 10.66 -1.67 3.06
C LEU A 36 10.27 -2.57 4.23
N THR A 37 9.21 -3.35 4.08
CA THR A 37 8.75 -4.28 5.12
C THR A 37 9.76 -5.40 5.35
N TYR A 38 10.30 -5.98 4.28
CA TYR A 38 11.31 -7.03 4.40
C TYR A 38 12.62 -6.51 4.95
N GLN A 39 13.02 -5.29 4.61
CA GLN A 39 14.20 -4.65 5.18
C GLN A 39 14.05 -4.47 6.70
N ALA A 40 12.90 -3.98 7.17
CA ALA A 40 12.63 -3.84 8.59
C ALA A 40 12.70 -5.20 9.32
N ALA A 41 12.08 -6.23 8.74
CA ALA A 41 12.11 -7.59 9.30
C ALA A 41 13.54 -8.15 9.33
N TRP A 42 14.29 -8.04 8.24
CA TRP A 42 15.68 -8.46 8.14
C TRP A 42 16.57 -7.80 9.20
N ASN A 43 16.44 -6.50 9.38
CA ASN A 43 17.20 -5.76 10.38
C ASN A 43 16.83 -6.22 11.82
N GLY A 44 15.54 -6.49 12.05
CA GLY A 44 15.06 -7.04 13.33
C GLY A 44 15.63 -8.41 13.64
N ASP A 45 15.65 -9.32 12.66
CA ASP A 45 16.24 -10.66 12.81
C ASP A 45 17.74 -10.61 13.16
N ARG A 46 18.42 -9.54 12.80
CA ARG A 46 19.84 -9.29 13.14
C ARG A 46 20.02 -8.55 14.47
N GLY A 47 18.95 -8.31 15.22
CA GLY A 47 18.99 -7.63 16.51
C GLY A 47 19.27 -6.12 16.43
N GLN A 48 19.05 -5.49 15.28
CA GLN A 48 19.19 -4.05 15.11
C GLN A 48 17.96 -3.30 15.65
N ASP A 49 18.12 -2.03 16.01
CA ASP A 49 16.98 -1.16 16.31
C ASP A 49 16.19 -0.86 15.02
N ILE A 50 14.99 -1.40 14.93
CA ILE A 50 14.11 -1.28 13.76
C ILE A 50 13.05 -0.18 13.89
N LYS A 51 13.11 0.65 14.91
CA LYS A 51 12.05 1.64 15.19
C LYS A 51 11.76 2.53 13.99
N VAL A 52 12.79 3.02 13.33
CA VAL A 52 12.66 3.88 12.15
C VAL A 52 12.23 3.07 10.93
N ASP A 53 12.83 1.91 10.71
CA ASP A 53 12.48 1.03 9.58
C ASP A 53 11.02 0.58 9.66
N ALA A 54 10.56 0.18 10.85
CA ALA A 54 9.17 -0.19 11.08
C ALA A 54 8.20 1.00 10.84
N SER A 55 8.60 2.20 11.27
CA SER A 55 7.82 3.42 11.01
C SER A 55 7.72 3.72 9.51
N MET A 56 8.81 3.61 8.77
CA MET A 56 8.83 3.78 7.31
C MET A 56 7.95 2.74 6.62
N ALA A 57 8.13 1.47 6.96
CA ALA A 57 7.35 0.37 6.40
C ALA A 57 5.85 0.56 6.67
N LYS A 58 5.48 0.91 7.91
CA LYS A 58 4.08 1.11 8.29
C LYS A 58 3.43 2.26 7.50
N VAL A 59 4.05 3.43 7.48
CA VAL A 59 3.51 4.59 6.74
C VAL A 59 3.37 4.26 5.27
N TYR A 60 4.45 3.81 4.65
CA TYR A 60 4.46 3.60 3.21
C TYR A 60 3.47 2.50 2.79
N ALA A 61 3.49 1.34 3.45
CA ALA A 61 2.64 0.22 3.10
C ALA A 61 1.15 0.53 3.27
N THR A 62 0.75 1.20 4.35
CA THR A 62 -0.67 1.52 4.59
C THR A 62 -1.20 2.59 3.64
N GLU A 63 -0.37 3.56 3.28
CA GLU A 63 -0.76 4.59 2.30
C GLU A 63 -0.81 4.02 0.88
N VAL A 64 0.17 3.20 0.50
CA VAL A 64 0.17 2.46 -0.78
C VAL A 64 -1.06 1.57 -0.89
N ALA A 65 -1.36 0.77 0.13
CA ALA A 65 -2.52 -0.12 0.11
C ALA A 65 -3.83 0.67 -0.14
N THR A 66 -3.98 1.83 0.48
CA THR A 66 -5.16 2.69 0.26
C THR A 66 -5.22 3.20 -1.19
N ARG A 67 -4.09 3.66 -1.76
CA ARG A 67 -4.04 4.14 -3.16
C ARG A 67 -4.29 3.02 -4.16
N VAL A 68 -3.74 1.83 -3.93
CA VAL A 68 -3.95 0.67 -4.80
C VAL A 68 -5.42 0.23 -4.78
N LEU A 69 -6.05 0.22 -3.60
CA LEU A 69 -7.47 -0.10 -3.49
C LEU A 69 -8.35 0.94 -4.20
N ASP A 70 -8.03 2.22 -4.06
CA ASP A 70 -8.73 3.30 -4.77
C ASP A 70 -8.65 3.11 -6.29
N ARG A 71 -7.45 2.88 -6.83
CA ARG A 71 -7.26 2.57 -8.26
C ARG A 71 -8.02 1.31 -8.68
N SER A 72 -8.01 0.26 -7.86
CA SER A 72 -8.71 -0.98 -8.16
C SER A 72 -10.22 -0.78 -8.24
N MET A 73 -10.79 0.01 -7.33
CA MET A 73 -12.20 0.38 -7.36
C MET A 73 -12.51 1.22 -8.62
N GLN A 74 -11.65 2.17 -8.97
CA GLN A 74 -11.79 2.97 -10.18
C GLN A 74 -11.75 2.12 -11.46
N ILE A 75 -10.84 1.15 -11.55
CA ILE A 75 -10.72 0.23 -12.67
C ILE A 75 -11.98 -0.61 -12.84
N LEU A 76 -12.56 -1.09 -11.74
CA LEU A 76 -13.74 -1.94 -11.75
C LEU A 76 -15.06 -1.14 -11.87
N GLY A 77 -15.00 0.17 -11.68
CA GLY A 77 -16.16 1.03 -11.76
C GLY A 77 -17.24 0.66 -10.73
N GLY A 78 -18.51 0.65 -11.13
CA GLY A 78 -19.61 0.33 -10.22
C GLY A 78 -19.45 -1.00 -9.47
N MET A 79 -18.90 -2.02 -10.13
CA MET A 79 -18.63 -3.33 -9.50
C MET A 79 -17.68 -3.20 -8.32
N GLY A 80 -16.69 -2.31 -8.38
CA GLY A 80 -15.74 -2.06 -7.29
C GLY A 80 -16.39 -1.51 -6.01
N MET A 81 -17.60 -0.95 -6.12
CA MET A 81 -18.36 -0.38 -5.02
C MET A 81 -19.39 -1.35 -4.41
N THR A 82 -19.57 -2.52 -5.01
CA THR A 82 -20.55 -3.52 -4.55
C THR A 82 -19.95 -4.46 -3.52
N HIS A 83 -20.83 -5.13 -2.76
CA HIS A 83 -20.42 -6.19 -1.83
C HIS A 83 -20.04 -7.51 -2.51
N GLU A 84 -20.23 -7.64 -3.80
CA GLU A 84 -19.83 -8.82 -4.58
C GLU A 84 -18.31 -8.99 -4.62
N LEU A 85 -17.58 -7.87 -4.52
CA LEU A 85 -16.14 -7.85 -4.38
C LEU A 85 -15.73 -7.31 -3.01
N PRO A 86 -14.62 -7.77 -2.43
CA PRO A 86 -14.22 -7.35 -1.09
C PRO A 86 -13.60 -5.94 -1.03
N LEU A 87 -13.49 -5.23 -2.16
CA LEU A 87 -12.70 -4.00 -2.28
C LEU A 87 -13.21 -2.87 -1.38
N GLU A 88 -14.53 -2.66 -1.31
CA GLU A 88 -15.11 -1.61 -0.47
C GLU A 88 -14.81 -1.85 1.01
N ARG A 89 -14.86 -3.12 1.44
CA ARG A 89 -14.50 -3.50 2.80
C ARG A 89 -13.01 -3.31 3.06
N TRP A 90 -12.15 -3.77 2.17
CA TRP A 90 -10.71 -3.60 2.29
C TRP A 90 -10.29 -2.12 2.30
N TYR A 91 -10.97 -1.28 1.52
CA TYR A 91 -10.72 0.16 1.53
C TYR A 91 -10.95 0.77 2.93
N ARG A 92 -12.06 0.43 3.58
CA ARG A 92 -12.36 0.87 4.94
C ARG A 92 -11.36 0.31 5.95
N GLU A 93 -11.01 -0.97 5.85
CA GLU A 93 -10.02 -1.62 6.72
C GLU A 93 -8.62 -0.99 6.59
N MET A 94 -8.19 -0.69 5.38
CA MET A 94 -6.90 -0.04 5.16
C MET A 94 -6.90 1.41 5.64
N ARG A 95 -8.03 2.09 5.60
CA ARG A 95 -8.15 3.43 6.17
C ARG A 95 -7.93 3.44 7.68
N ILE A 96 -8.44 2.45 8.39
CA ILE A 96 -8.20 2.29 9.84
C ILE A 96 -6.72 2.05 10.12
N ARG A 97 -6.02 1.28 9.30
CA ARG A 97 -4.58 1.01 9.48
C ARG A 97 -3.70 2.25 9.42
N ARG A 98 -4.14 3.30 8.74
CA ARG A 98 -3.44 4.60 8.72
C ARG A 98 -3.64 5.42 10.00
N VAL A 99 -4.73 5.17 10.73
CA VAL A 99 -5.10 5.91 11.94
C VAL A 99 -4.70 5.14 13.20
N GLY A 100 -4.89 3.83 13.21
CA GLY A 100 -4.61 2.95 14.35
C GLY A 100 -3.11 2.71 14.58
N GLU A 101 -2.78 2.39 15.83
CA GLU A 101 -1.43 1.96 16.25
C GLU A 101 -0.31 2.95 15.85
N GLY A 102 -0.54 4.21 16.10
CA GLY A 102 0.33 5.31 15.69
C GLY A 102 -0.03 5.82 14.29
N PRO A 103 -0.77 6.93 14.21
CA PRO A 103 -1.14 7.55 12.94
C PRO A 103 0.07 7.85 12.05
N SER A 104 -0.19 7.98 10.75
CA SER A 104 0.87 8.28 9.76
C SER A 104 1.70 9.51 10.13
N GLU A 105 1.09 10.51 10.76
CA GLU A 105 1.75 11.72 11.24
C GLU A 105 2.75 11.42 12.37
N VAL A 106 2.36 10.59 13.34
CA VAL A 106 3.22 10.17 14.45
C VAL A 106 4.39 9.34 13.94
N GLN A 107 4.15 8.44 13.01
CA GLN A 107 5.24 7.65 12.40
C GLN A 107 6.23 8.56 11.65
N ARG A 108 5.75 9.56 10.92
CA ARG A 108 6.61 10.56 10.27
C ARG A 108 7.42 11.38 11.28
N MET A 109 6.86 11.70 12.45
CA MET A 109 7.62 12.34 13.53
C MET A 109 8.76 11.46 14.03
N VAL A 110 8.56 10.15 14.15
CA VAL A 110 9.62 9.20 14.56
C VAL A 110 10.75 9.22 13.55
N ILE A 111 10.43 9.13 12.26
CA ILE A 111 11.40 9.15 11.16
C ILE A 111 12.18 10.47 11.15
N ALA A 112 11.47 11.59 11.21
CA ALA A 112 12.08 12.92 11.15
C ALA A 112 13.00 13.18 12.34
N ARG A 113 12.61 12.79 13.55
CA ARG A 113 13.45 12.95 14.77
C ARG A 113 14.77 12.19 14.65
N ASP A 114 14.73 10.98 14.11
CA ASP A 114 15.95 10.19 13.90
C ASP A 114 16.89 10.88 12.91
N LEU A 115 16.37 11.30 11.77
CA LEU A 115 17.14 12.00 10.74
C LEU A 115 17.77 13.29 11.25
N LEU A 116 17.03 14.07 12.05
CA LEU A 116 17.46 15.37 12.56
C LEU A 116 18.36 15.26 13.81
N SER A 117 18.42 14.09 14.46
CA SER A 117 19.24 13.87 15.65
C SER A 117 20.74 13.77 15.38
N GLY A 118 21.15 13.66 14.10
CA GLY A 118 22.54 13.52 13.69
C GLY A 118 23.23 12.23 14.18
N LYS A 119 22.47 11.21 14.60
CA LYS A 119 22.98 9.95 15.17
C LYS A 119 23.22 8.86 14.10
N ARG A 120 23.47 9.22 12.87
CA ARG A 120 23.89 8.29 11.81
C ARG A 120 25.37 8.39 11.55
#